data_10d7842b2edd2872df14846ba7cd3003
#
_entry.id   10d7842b2edd2872df14846ba7cd3003
#
_cell.length_a   1.000
_cell.length_b   1.000
_cell.length_c   1.000
_cell.angle_alpha   90.00
_cell.angle_beta   90.00
_cell.angle_gamma   90.00
#
_symmetry.space_group_name_H-M   'P 1'
#
loop_
_entity.id
_entity.type
_entity.pdbx_description
1 polymer ?
#
loop_
_entity_poly.entity_id
_entity_poly.type
_entity_poly.pdbx_seq_one_letter_code
_entity_poly.pdbx_strand_id
1 'polypeptide(L)'
;MSNKKDFDEKYEDMLSELQIELVQMQEWVIDSGKKIAIIFEGRDAAGKGGTIKRITEHLNPRYCKVVALAAPTEKEKTQWYFQRYVPYLPAGGEIVIFDRSWYNRSGVEHVMGFCTEKEYINFLQTCPEFERMIISSGIQLIKYWFSVSSKEQMKRFKGRVEDPTKGWKLSPMDLESVKRWDDYSQAKDNMFEHTDTQFSPWYVVESDNKKKARINCISHLLSQIEYEEVEHPEVTLPERVQQQNTDRPPRSIYNYVPEIL
;
A
#
# COMPACT_ATOMS: atom_id res chain seq x y z
N MET A 1 -2.57 -20.70 -26.34
CA MET A 1 -3.71 -19.94 -25.75
C MET A 1 -4.24 -20.58 -24.47
N SER A 2 -4.28 -21.90 -24.34
CA SER A 2 -4.70 -22.66 -23.14
C SER A 2 -3.94 -22.24 -21.86
N ASN A 3 -2.60 -22.24 -21.90
CA ASN A 3 -1.76 -21.96 -20.72
C ASN A 3 -1.92 -20.56 -20.09
N LYS A 4 -2.32 -19.54 -20.86
CA LYS A 4 -2.49 -18.18 -20.32
C LYS A 4 -3.86 -18.05 -19.63
N LYS A 5 -4.90 -18.65 -20.20
CA LYS A 5 -6.24 -18.64 -19.63
C LYS A 5 -6.26 -19.39 -18.30
N ASP A 6 -5.65 -20.56 -18.25
CA ASP A 6 -5.48 -21.37 -17.05
C ASP A 6 -4.70 -20.63 -15.93
N PHE A 7 -3.62 -19.91 -16.29
CA PHE A 7 -2.89 -19.07 -15.33
C PHE A 7 -3.74 -17.91 -14.80
N ASP A 8 -4.55 -17.30 -15.67
CA ASP A 8 -5.39 -16.16 -15.29
C ASP A 8 -6.54 -16.61 -14.38
N GLU A 9 -7.17 -17.74 -14.66
CA GLU A 9 -8.21 -18.36 -13.80
C GLU A 9 -7.61 -18.70 -12.42
N LYS A 10 -6.52 -19.43 -12.39
CA LYS A 10 -5.83 -19.78 -11.14
C LYS A 10 -5.43 -18.54 -10.32
N TYR A 11 -5.03 -17.45 -10.97
CA TYR A 11 -4.71 -16.21 -10.28
C TYR A 11 -5.93 -15.58 -9.62
N GLU A 12 -7.09 -15.55 -10.30
CA GLU A 12 -8.31 -14.98 -9.74
C GLU A 12 -8.83 -15.82 -8.55
N ASP A 13 -8.77 -17.17 -8.65
CA ASP A 13 -9.14 -18.07 -7.56
C ASP A 13 -8.26 -17.84 -6.33
N MET A 14 -6.94 -17.89 -6.49
CA MET A 14 -5.99 -17.64 -5.39
C MET A 14 -6.15 -16.25 -4.79
N LEU A 15 -6.42 -15.22 -5.62
CA LEU A 15 -6.62 -13.87 -5.14
C LEU A 15 -7.89 -13.79 -4.29
N SER A 16 -8.97 -14.42 -4.73
CA SER A 16 -10.24 -14.45 -4.00
C SER A 16 -10.09 -15.10 -2.62
N GLU A 17 -9.41 -16.23 -2.55
CA GLU A 17 -9.11 -16.91 -1.28
C GLU A 17 -8.31 -16.00 -0.33
N LEU A 18 -7.22 -15.41 -0.81
CA LEU A 18 -6.40 -14.49 -0.02
C LEU A 18 -7.15 -13.22 0.40
N GLN A 19 -8.12 -12.76 -0.40
CA GLN A 19 -8.94 -11.60 -0.03
C GLN A 19 -9.94 -11.94 1.08
N ILE A 20 -10.44 -13.16 1.16
CA ILE A 20 -11.24 -13.63 2.28
C ILE A 20 -10.38 -13.65 3.55
N GLU A 21 -9.18 -14.22 3.48
CA GLU A 21 -8.25 -14.24 4.62
C GLU A 21 -7.86 -12.83 5.08
N LEU A 22 -7.68 -11.87 4.15
CA LEU A 22 -7.43 -10.46 4.50
C LEU A 22 -8.59 -9.85 5.30
N VAL A 23 -9.83 -10.19 4.98
CA VAL A 23 -11.02 -9.74 5.75
C VAL A 23 -11.00 -10.34 7.15
N GLN A 24 -10.78 -11.65 7.28
CA GLN A 24 -10.66 -12.33 8.58
C GLN A 24 -9.53 -11.73 9.43
N MET A 25 -8.38 -11.52 8.83
CA MET A 25 -7.25 -10.84 9.49
C MET A 25 -7.63 -9.43 9.97
N GLN A 26 -8.35 -8.65 9.15
CA GLN A 26 -8.81 -7.31 9.58
C GLN A 26 -9.80 -7.38 10.73
N GLU A 27 -10.74 -8.31 10.73
CA GLU A 27 -11.69 -8.51 11.82
C GLU A 27 -10.97 -8.81 13.14
N TRP A 28 -9.98 -9.70 13.08
CA TRP A 28 -9.13 -9.98 14.23
C TRP A 28 -8.31 -8.74 14.69
N VAL A 29 -7.77 -7.96 13.77
CA VAL A 29 -7.05 -6.72 14.10
C VAL A 29 -7.95 -5.75 14.85
N ILE A 30 -9.21 -5.62 14.42
CA ILE A 30 -10.20 -4.76 15.05
C ILE A 30 -10.53 -5.27 16.46
N ASP A 31 -10.82 -6.55 16.62
CA ASP A 31 -11.20 -7.18 17.87
C ASP A 31 -10.06 -7.15 18.91
N SER A 32 -8.86 -7.54 18.47
CA SER A 32 -7.66 -7.59 19.33
C SER A 32 -7.06 -6.21 19.64
N GLY A 33 -7.49 -5.15 18.95
CA GLY A 33 -6.91 -3.81 19.10
C GLY A 33 -5.45 -3.70 18.62
N LYS A 34 -4.97 -4.64 17.79
CA LYS A 34 -3.62 -4.58 17.20
C LYS A 34 -3.45 -3.34 16.32
N LYS A 35 -2.21 -2.91 16.19
CA LYS A 35 -1.81 -1.75 15.37
C LYS A 35 -0.83 -2.21 14.32
N ILE A 36 -1.18 -2.09 13.04
CA ILE A 36 -0.35 -2.59 11.94
C ILE A 36 -0.01 -1.45 10.99
N ALA A 37 1.28 -1.22 10.77
CA ALA A 37 1.81 -0.31 9.76
C ALA A 37 2.55 -1.10 8.68
N ILE A 38 2.18 -0.89 7.42
CA ILE A 38 2.78 -1.58 6.27
C ILE A 38 3.38 -0.54 5.34
N ILE A 39 4.67 -0.67 5.04
CA ILE A 39 5.37 0.20 4.12
C ILE A 39 5.52 -0.47 2.76
N PHE A 40 5.12 0.23 1.71
CA PHE A 40 5.33 -0.15 0.32
C PHE A 40 6.31 0.82 -0.33
N GLU A 41 7.53 0.35 -0.50
CA GLU A 41 8.60 1.05 -1.20
C GLU A 41 9.04 0.29 -2.45
N GLY A 42 9.90 0.90 -3.25
CA GLY A 42 10.45 0.26 -4.45
C GLY A 42 10.40 1.15 -5.68
N ARG A 43 10.90 0.62 -6.78
CA ARG A 43 11.04 1.32 -8.05
C ARG A 43 9.72 1.86 -8.59
N ASP A 44 9.81 2.91 -9.39
CA ASP A 44 8.65 3.40 -10.13
C ASP A 44 8.15 2.32 -11.11
N ALA A 45 6.84 2.29 -11.31
CA ALA A 45 6.15 1.26 -12.08
C ALA A 45 6.34 -0.20 -11.58
N ALA A 46 6.95 -0.45 -10.42
CA ALA A 46 7.12 -1.79 -9.87
C ALA A 46 5.80 -2.51 -9.53
N GLY A 47 4.72 -1.79 -9.29
CA GLY A 47 3.40 -2.39 -9.09
C GLY A 47 2.83 -2.24 -7.69
N LYS A 48 3.46 -1.42 -6.82
CA LYS A 48 3.02 -1.11 -5.45
C LYS A 48 1.51 -0.81 -5.36
N GLY A 49 1.05 0.26 -5.99
CA GLY A 49 -0.37 0.65 -5.94
C GLY A 49 -1.35 -0.40 -6.46
N GLY A 50 -0.91 -1.29 -7.38
CA GLY A 50 -1.73 -2.40 -7.83
C GLY A 50 -1.87 -3.52 -6.81
N THR A 51 -0.85 -3.73 -5.98
CA THR A 51 -0.88 -4.67 -4.86
C THR A 51 -1.67 -4.09 -3.69
N ILE A 52 -1.42 -2.84 -3.33
CA ILE A 52 -2.19 -2.11 -2.31
C ILE A 52 -3.69 -2.17 -2.62
N LYS A 53 -4.08 -1.88 -3.88
CA LYS A 53 -5.48 -1.99 -4.30
C LYS A 53 -6.06 -3.39 -4.04
N ARG A 54 -5.33 -4.47 -4.32
CA ARG A 54 -5.82 -5.84 -4.10
C ARG A 54 -5.93 -6.21 -2.62
N ILE A 55 -5.03 -5.67 -1.79
CA ILE A 55 -5.11 -5.84 -0.34
C ILE A 55 -6.35 -5.11 0.21
N THR A 56 -6.61 -3.89 -0.24
CA THR A 56 -7.64 -3.03 0.38
C THR A 56 -9.02 -3.18 -0.24
N GLU A 57 -9.19 -3.93 -1.32
CA GLU A 57 -10.40 -3.97 -2.15
C GLU A 57 -11.66 -4.40 -1.38
N HIS A 58 -11.51 -5.29 -0.43
CA HIS A 58 -12.61 -5.83 0.39
C HIS A 58 -12.50 -5.43 1.88
N LEU A 59 -11.43 -4.73 2.26
CA LEU A 59 -11.26 -4.30 3.64
C LEU A 59 -12.17 -3.11 3.99
N ASN A 60 -12.59 -3.05 5.23
CA ASN A 60 -13.34 -1.90 5.76
C ASN A 60 -12.44 -0.66 5.82
N PRO A 61 -12.71 0.39 5.03
CA PRO A 61 -11.84 1.57 4.93
C PRO A 61 -11.82 2.45 6.21
N ARG A 62 -12.70 2.17 7.18
CA ARG A 62 -12.64 2.84 8.47
C ARG A 62 -11.46 2.38 9.32
N TYR A 63 -11.03 1.14 9.11
CA TYR A 63 -9.96 0.49 9.88
C TYR A 63 -8.72 0.17 9.04
N CYS A 64 -8.80 0.30 7.71
CA CYS A 64 -7.66 0.17 6.80
C CYS A 64 -7.50 1.45 5.98
N LYS A 65 -6.40 2.17 6.18
CA LYS A 65 -6.12 3.45 5.53
C LYS A 65 -4.90 3.35 4.64
N VAL A 66 -4.98 3.95 3.44
CA VAL A 66 -3.82 4.10 2.56
C VAL A 66 -3.34 5.54 2.65
N VAL A 67 -2.07 5.71 3.01
CA VAL A 67 -1.41 7.00 3.17
C VAL A 67 -0.41 7.18 2.03
N ALA A 68 -0.66 8.16 1.17
CA ALA A 68 0.22 8.57 0.08
C ALA A 68 0.45 10.09 0.18
N LEU A 69 1.50 10.48 0.86
CA LEU A 69 1.75 11.91 1.11
C LEU A 69 2.32 12.59 -0.13
N ALA A 70 1.81 13.78 -0.43
CA ALA A 70 2.37 14.66 -1.45
C ALA A 70 3.78 15.15 -1.06
N ALA A 71 4.43 15.91 -1.94
CA ALA A 71 5.67 16.59 -1.59
C ALA A 71 5.49 17.45 -0.33
N PRO A 72 6.51 17.57 0.54
CA PRO A 72 6.39 18.33 1.78
C PRO A 72 6.13 19.82 1.50
N THR A 73 5.23 20.40 2.29
CA THR A 73 5.00 21.85 2.30
C THR A 73 6.20 22.59 2.85
N GLU A 74 6.29 23.91 2.62
CA GLU A 74 7.40 24.72 3.17
C GLU A 74 7.47 24.66 4.71
N LYS A 75 6.32 24.54 5.38
CA LYS A 75 6.25 24.33 6.83
C LYS A 75 6.82 22.98 7.22
N GLU A 76 6.43 21.90 6.54
CA GLU A 76 6.91 20.54 6.83
C GLU A 76 8.42 20.38 6.60
N LYS A 77 9.01 21.10 5.65
CA LYS A 77 10.46 21.09 5.42
C LYS A 77 11.28 21.63 6.61
N THR A 78 10.66 22.45 7.47
CA THR A 78 11.29 23.00 8.68
C THR A 78 11.03 22.18 9.94
N GLN A 79 10.19 21.16 9.85
CA GLN A 79 9.85 20.28 10.96
C GLN A 79 10.85 19.13 11.08
N TRP A 80 10.80 18.44 12.21
CA TRP A 80 11.46 17.13 12.32
C TRP A 80 10.96 16.19 11.23
N TYR A 81 11.88 15.55 10.53
CA TYR A 81 11.57 14.83 9.28
C TYR A 81 10.41 13.83 9.41
N PHE A 82 10.38 13.03 10.47
CA PHE A 82 9.34 12.02 10.68
C PHE A 82 7.99 12.61 11.11
N GLN A 83 7.95 13.88 11.54
CA GLN A 83 6.75 14.50 12.12
C GLN A 83 5.54 14.43 11.16
N ARG A 84 5.77 14.55 9.85
CA ARG A 84 4.69 14.49 8.87
C ARG A 84 4.06 13.10 8.71
N TYR A 85 4.75 12.03 9.15
CA TYR A 85 4.27 10.65 9.10
C TYR A 85 3.60 10.20 10.40
N VAL A 86 4.04 10.72 11.53
CA VAL A 86 3.55 10.37 12.87
C VAL A 86 2.02 10.47 13.02
N PRO A 87 1.31 11.49 12.51
CA PRO A 87 -0.13 11.61 12.61
C PRO A 87 -0.92 10.50 11.91
N TYR A 88 -0.27 9.73 11.04
CA TYR A 88 -0.88 8.66 10.27
C TYR A 88 -0.56 7.26 10.81
N LEU A 89 0.21 7.16 11.90
CA LEU A 89 0.47 5.87 12.53
C LEU A 89 -0.84 5.26 13.06
N PRO A 90 -0.99 3.92 13.01
CA PRO A 90 -2.24 3.25 13.36
C PRO A 90 -2.59 3.39 14.85
N ALA A 91 -3.86 3.63 15.14
CA ALA A 91 -4.45 3.42 16.45
C ALA A 91 -4.82 1.94 16.66
N GLY A 92 -5.28 1.57 17.87
CA GLY A 92 -5.77 0.22 18.13
C GLY A 92 -6.88 -0.19 17.17
N GLY A 93 -6.76 -1.38 16.57
CA GLY A 93 -7.69 -1.91 15.58
C GLY A 93 -7.49 -1.36 14.15
N GLU A 94 -6.42 -0.60 13.89
CA GLU A 94 -6.20 0.00 12.58
C GLU A 94 -5.03 -0.65 11.83
N ILE A 95 -5.19 -0.76 10.51
CA ILE A 95 -4.15 -1.08 9.53
C ILE A 95 -3.86 0.17 8.72
N VAL A 96 -2.60 0.61 8.68
CA VAL A 96 -2.18 1.74 7.85
C VAL A 96 -1.15 1.27 6.83
N ILE A 97 -1.43 1.53 5.56
CA ILE A 97 -0.55 1.20 4.44
C ILE A 97 0.05 2.49 3.90
N PHE A 98 1.36 2.63 3.96
CA PHE A 98 2.09 3.74 3.37
C PHE A 98 2.49 3.40 1.92
N ASP A 99 1.89 4.06 0.91
CA ASP A 99 2.37 4.06 -0.48
C ASP A 99 3.45 5.13 -0.61
N ARG A 100 4.69 4.73 -0.45
CA ARG A 100 5.85 5.53 -0.07
C ARG A 100 5.76 6.08 1.36
N SER A 101 6.90 6.23 1.99
CA SER A 101 6.98 6.53 3.41
C SER A 101 8.12 7.51 3.72
N TRP A 102 8.58 7.52 4.95
CA TRP A 102 9.80 8.23 5.35
C TRP A 102 11.05 7.80 4.58
N TYR A 103 11.02 6.66 3.94
CA TYR A 103 12.11 6.19 3.07
C TYR A 103 12.26 7.01 1.77
N ASN A 104 11.36 7.96 1.48
CA ASN A 104 11.59 8.95 0.44
C ASN A 104 12.92 9.69 0.62
N ARG A 105 13.37 9.93 1.86
CA ARG A 105 14.65 10.59 2.17
C ARG A 105 15.85 9.80 1.65
N SER A 106 15.86 8.48 1.80
CA SER A 106 16.93 7.64 1.29
C SER A 106 16.78 7.25 -0.19
N GLY A 107 15.62 7.49 -0.77
CA GLY A 107 15.32 7.22 -2.17
C GLY A 107 15.29 8.50 -3.01
N VAL A 108 14.07 8.91 -3.38
CA VAL A 108 13.85 10.01 -4.33
C VAL A 108 14.46 11.34 -3.86
N GLU A 109 14.41 11.66 -2.56
CA GLU A 109 14.92 12.95 -2.09
C GLU A 109 16.45 13.02 -2.20
N HIS A 110 17.16 11.95 -1.87
CA HIS A 110 18.61 11.88 -2.01
C HIS A 110 19.02 11.86 -3.49
N VAL A 111 18.46 10.93 -4.29
CA VAL A 111 18.85 10.77 -5.70
C VAL A 111 18.58 12.02 -6.54
N MET A 112 17.49 12.74 -6.25
CA MET A 112 17.10 13.95 -6.97
C MET A 112 17.68 15.24 -6.37
N GLY A 113 18.43 15.16 -5.27
CA GLY A 113 19.03 16.32 -4.63
C GLY A 113 18.01 17.21 -3.91
N PHE A 114 16.90 16.64 -3.43
CA PHE A 114 15.87 17.36 -2.65
C PHE A 114 16.22 17.44 -1.16
N CYS A 115 17.23 16.72 -0.72
CA CYS A 115 17.80 16.85 0.61
C CYS A 115 19.32 17.03 0.54
N THR A 116 19.89 17.59 1.58
CA THR A 116 21.34 17.70 1.74
C THR A 116 21.93 16.36 2.16
N GLU A 117 23.23 16.18 1.91
CA GLU A 117 23.96 14.99 2.36
C GLU A 117 23.89 14.81 3.88
N LYS A 118 23.94 15.89 4.64
CA LYS A 118 23.79 15.87 6.09
C LYS A 118 22.43 15.33 6.53
N GLU A 119 21.35 15.72 5.87
CA GLU A 119 20.00 15.22 6.14
C GLU A 119 19.84 13.74 5.77
N TYR A 120 20.45 13.33 4.66
CA TYR A 120 20.49 11.95 4.24
C TYR A 120 21.20 11.03 5.25
N ILE A 121 22.43 11.40 5.65
CA ILE A 121 23.20 10.64 6.64
C ILE A 121 22.46 10.58 7.98
N ASN A 122 21.93 11.72 8.43
CA ASN A 122 21.15 11.79 9.67
C ASN A 122 19.91 10.87 9.60
N PHE A 123 19.24 10.80 8.44
CA PHE A 123 18.12 9.90 8.24
C PHE A 123 18.52 8.43 8.37
N LEU A 124 19.61 8.01 7.72
CA LEU A 124 20.09 6.63 7.78
C LEU A 124 20.40 6.20 9.21
N GLN A 125 20.93 7.12 10.03
CA GLN A 125 21.25 6.87 11.44
C GLN A 125 20.00 6.82 12.32
N THR A 126 19.06 7.72 12.12
CA THR A 126 17.91 7.90 13.03
C THR A 126 16.68 7.07 12.63
N CYS A 127 16.59 6.60 11.38
CA CYS A 127 15.45 5.81 10.92
C CYS A 127 15.27 4.50 11.71
N PRO A 128 16.31 3.67 11.96
CA PRO A 128 16.16 2.47 12.78
C PRO A 128 15.73 2.78 14.23
N GLU A 129 16.17 3.91 14.78
CA GLU A 129 15.76 4.35 16.12
C GLU A 129 14.27 4.74 16.14
N PHE A 130 13.81 5.50 15.15
CA PHE A 130 12.41 5.84 14.99
C PHE A 130 11.55 4.58 14.85
N GLU A 131 11.94 3.63 13.99
CA GLU A 131 11.23 2.37 13.82
C GLU A 131 11.19 1.54 15.11
N ARG A 132 12.27 1.52 15.86
CA ARG A 132 12.32 0.88 17.18
C ARG A 132 11.33 1.50 18.16
N MET A 133 11.22 2.84 18.18
CA MET A 133 10.25 3.53 19.05
C MET A 133 8.81 3.18 18.71
N ILE A 134 8.44 3.17 17.43
CA ILE A 134 7.07 2.83 17.02
C ILE A 134 6.74 1.36 17.28
N ILE A 135 7.69 0.45 17.07
CA ILE A 135 7.52 -0.97 17.37
C ILE A 135 7.38 -1.19 18.89
N SER A 136 8.21 -0.52 19.70
CA SER A 136 8.12 -0.58 21.16
C SER A 136 6.80 -0.01 21.71
N SER A 137 6.09 0.82 20.94
CA SER A 137 4.76 1.32 21.27
C SER A 137 3.62 0.33 20.93
N GLY A 138 4.00 -0.88 20.46
CA GLY A 138 3.06 -1.95 20.10
C GLY A 138 2.53 -1.87 18.66
N ILE A 139 3.17 -1.11 17.77
CA ILE A 139 2.88 -1.12 16.34
C ILE A 139 3.70 -2.22 15.68
N GLN A 140 3.05 -3.15 14.99
CA GLN A 140 3.72 -4.09 14.11
C GLN A 140 4.06 -3.39 12.80
N LEU A 141 5.35 -3.29 12.48
CA LEU A 141 5.84 -2.64 11.27
C LEU A 141 6.31 -3.71 10.26
N ILE A 142 5.76 -3.67 9.05
CA ILE A 142 6.12 -4.59 7.97
C ILE A 142 6.58 -3.76 6.76
N LYS A 143 7.77 -4.07 6.21
CA LYS A 143 8.37 -3.27 5.13
C LYS A 143 8.54 -4.10 3.86
N TYR A 144 7.93 -3.64 2.76
CA TYR A 144 8.05 -4.25 1.44
C TYR A 144 8.80 -3.37 0.46
N TRP A 145 9.80 -3.96 -0.20
CA TRP A 145 10.49 -3.37 -1.34
C TRP A 145 10.08 -4.07 -2.64
N PHE A 146 9.40 -3.34 -3.52
CA PHE A 146 9.02 -3.85 -4.84
C PHE A 146 10.16 -3.67 -5.83
N SER A 147 10.74 -4.80 -6.24
CA SER A 147 11.82 -4.87 -7.23
C SER A 147 11.24 -5.16 -8.61
N VAL A 148 11.69 -4.41 -9.61
CA VAL A 148 11.35 -4.61 -11.01
C VAL A 148 12.61 -4.47 -11.84
N SER A 149 12.76 -5.30 -12.89
CA SER A 149 13.90 -5.16 -13.81
C SER A 149 13.78 -3.88 -14.65
N SER A 150 14.90 -3.31 -15.03
CA SER A 150 14.97 -2.12 -15.89
C SER A 150 14.21 -2.34 -17.21
N LYS A 151 14.30 -3.52 -17.78
CA LYS A 151 13.58 -3.91 -19.00
C LYS A 151 12.07 -3.88 -18.82
N GLU A 152 11.55 -4.45 -17.74
CA GLU A 152 10.11 -4.50 -17.47
C GLU A 152 9.59 -3.11 -17.04
N GLN A 153 10.36 -2.33 -16.28
CA GLN A 153 10.04 -0.94 -15.97
C GLN A 153 9.83 -0.11 -17.23
N MET A 154 10.78 -0.16 -18.16
CA MET A 154 10.70 0.56 -19.44
C MET A 154 9.47 0.14 -20.26
N LYS A 155 9.18 -1.15 -20.31
CA LYS A 155 7.98 -1.67 -20.97
C LYS A 155 6.69 -1.12 -20.33
N ARG A 156 6.65 -1.02 -19.00
CA ARG A 156 5.51 -0.46 -18.27
C ARG A 156 5.33 1.02 -18.51
N PHE A 157 6.42 1.78 -18.60
CA PHE A 157 6.35 3.21 -18.94
C PHE A 157 5.84 3.42 -20.38
N LYS A 158 6.31 2.64 -21.35
CA LYS A 158 5.76 2.67 -22.71
C LYS A 158 4.25 2.40 -22.73
N GLY A 159 3.79 1.37 -22.03
CA GLY A 159 2.37 1.07 -21.93
C GLY A 159 1.55 2.15 -21.18
N ARG A 160 2.17 3.02 -20.35
CA ARG A 160 1.48 4.20 -19.78
C ARG A 160 1.33 5.32 -20.80
N VAL A 161 2.33 5.51 -21.68
CA VAL A 161 2.27 6.50 -22.78
C VAL A 161 1.19 6.15 -23.79
N GLU A 162 1.08 4.86 -24.12
CA GLU A 162 0.14 4.35 -25.15
C GLU A 162 -1.33 4.28 -24.67
N ASP A 163 -1.57 4.22 -23.37
CA ASP A 163 -2.90 4.05 -22.78
C ASP A 163 -3.41 5.37 -22.18
N PRO A 164 -4.42 6.00 -22.83
CA PRO A 164 -4.99 7.28 -22.35
C PRO A 164 -5.48 7.25 -20.90
N THR A 165 -5.87 6.07 -20.40
CA THR A 165 -6.35 5.90 -19.01
C THR A 165 -5.22 5.84 -18.01
N LYS A 166 -3.96 5.76 -18.45
CA LYS A 166 -2.76 5.61 -17.62
C LYS A 166 -1.77 6.75 -17.77
N GLY A 167 -1.96 7.67 -18.72
CA GLY A 167 -1.04 8.78 -18.97
C GLY A 167 -0.77 9.64 -17.73
N TRP A 168 -1.78 9.87 -16.90
CA TRP A 168 -1.65 10.60 -15.65
C TRP A 168 -0.70 9.96 -14.61
N LYS A 169 -0.36 8.66 -14.78
CA LYS A 169 0.61 7.94 -13.93
C LYS A 169 2.06 8.16 -14.36
N LEU A 170 2.28 8.89 -15.42
CA LEU A 170 3.63 9.20 -15.90
C LEU A 170 3.97 10.65 -15.55
N SER A 171 4.83 10.81 -14.59
CA SER A 171 5.32 12.11 -14.14
C SER A 171 6.70 12.44 -14.76
N PRO A 172 7.13 13.71 -14.78
CA PRO A 172 8.51 14.05 -15.14
C PRO A 172 9.55 13.33 -14.27
N MET A 173 9.21 13.04 -13.00
CA MET A 173 10.08 12.30 -12.09
C MET A 173 10.27 10.85 -12.50
N ASP A 174 9.24 10.20 -13.05
CA ASP A 174 9.37 8.85 -13.60
C ASP A 174 10.37 8.80 -14.76
N LEU A 175 10.35 9.81 -15.63
CA LEU A 175 11.29 9.91 -16.76
C LEU A 175 12.73 10.15 -16.28
N GLU A 176 12.91 10.98 -15.26
CA GLU A 176 14.23 11.22 -14.68
C GLU A 176 14.74 9.98 -13.93
N SER A 177 13.89 9.23 -13.26
CA SER A 177 14.28 8.01 -12.55
C SER A 177 14.85 6.94 -13.48
N VAL A 178 14.42 6.90 -14.75
CA VAL A 178 15.00 5.99 -15.77
C VAL A 178 16.46 6.31 -16.05
N LYS A 179 16.82 7.60 -16.13
CA LYS A 179 18.19 8.05 -16.40
C LYS A 179 19.13 7.78 -15.23
N ARG A 180 18.57 7.75 -14.01
CA ARG A 180 19.30 7.57 -12.75
C ARG A 180 19.13 6.18 -12.16
N TRP A 181 19.03 5.16 -13.02
CA TRP A 181 18.81 3.78 -12.60
C TRP A 181 19.84 3.30 -11.58
N ASP A 182 21.13 3.57 -11.83
CA ASP A 182 22.23 3.11 -10.99
C ASP A 182 22.28 3.89 -9.68
N ASP A 183 22.00 5.20 -9.69
CA ASP A 183 21.91 6.03 -8.49
C ASP A 183 20.83 5.49 -7.55
N TYR A 184 19.65 5.16 -8.08
CA TYR A 184 18.59 4.54 -7.31
C TYR A 184 18.94 3.13 -6.81
N SER A 185 19.74 2.38 -7.56
CA SER A 185 20.22 1.06 -7.11
C SER A 185 21.12 1.22 -5.91
N GLN A 186 22.07 2.15 -5.98
CA GLN A 186 22.98 2.44 -4.89
C GLN A 186 22.26 3.00 -3.67
N ALA A 187 21.33 3.92 -3.87
CA ALA A 187 20.50 4.47 -2.79
C ALA A 187 19.72 3.36 -2.06
N LYS A 188 19.16 2.40 -2.80
CA LYS A 188 18.48 1.23 -2.23
C LYS A 188 19.46 0.36 -1.43
N ASP A 189 20.63 0.06 -1.97
CA ASP A 189 21.61 -0.80 -1.29
C ASP A 189 22.09 -0.17 0.01
N ASN A 190 22.41 1.12 0.00
CA ASN A 190 22.76 1.90 1.19
C ASN A 190 21.61 1.93 2.23
N MET A 191 20.38 2.11 1.74
CA MET A 191 19.19 2.09 2.61
C MET A 191 19.05 0.73 3.32
N PHE A 192 19.20 -0.36 2.60
CA PHE A 192 19.12 -1.71 3.17
C PHE A 192 20.23 -1.94 4.19
N GLU A 193 21.47 -1.58 3.85
CA GLU A 193 22.62 -1.72 4.76
C GLU A 193 22.37 -1.08 6.13
N HIS A 194 21.70 0.06 6.18
CA HIS A 194 21.46 0.82 7.40
C HIS A 194 20.14 0.51 8.10
N THR A 195 19.14 0.02 7.35
CA THR A 195 17.77 -0.06 7.87
C THR A 195 17.15 -1.46 7.80
N ASP A 196 17.86 -2.45 7.25
CA ASP A 196 17.45 -3.85 7.33
C ASP A 196 17.88 -4.42 8.69
N THR A 197 16.99 -4.34 9.66
CA THR A 197 17.26 -4.72 11.03
C THR A 197 16.48 -5.98 11.43
N GLN A 198 16.98 -6.72 12.40
CA GLN A 198 16.32 -7.92 12.89
C GLN A 198 14.88 -7.67 13.41
N PHE A 199 14.62 -6.49 14.00
CA PHE A 199 13.31 -6.11 14.52
C PHE A 199 12.39 -5.47 13.48
N SER A 200 12.93 -5.05 12.34
CA SER A 200 12.20 -4.44 11.22
C SER A 200 12.90 -4.77 9.88
N PRO A 201 12.79 -6.01 9.40
CA PRO A 201 13.43 -6.44 8.16
C PRO A 201 12.72 -5.89 6.93
N TRP A 202 13.47 -5.81 5.83
CA TRP A 202 12.94 -5.57 4.50
C TRP A 202 12.57 -6.88 3.80
N TYR A 203 11.36 -6.96 3.27
CA TYR A 203 10.91 -8.06 2.42
C TYR A 203 10.90 -7.61 0.96
N VAL A 204 11.69 -8.27 0.12
CA VAL A 204 11.80 -7.94 -1.31
C VAL A 204 10.74 -8.71 -2.09
N VAL A 205 9.92 -7.99 -2.86
CA VAL A 205 8.91 -8.55 -3.74
C VAL A 205 9.38 -8.44 -5.20
N GLU A 206 9.72 -9.56 -5.81
CA GLU A 206 10.02 -9.65 -7.23
C GLU A 206 8.77 -9.39 -8.06
N SER A 207 8.76 -8.33 -8.85
CA SER A 207 7.53 -7.79 -9.44
C SER A 207 7.48 -7.72 -10.96
N ASP A 208 8.41 -8.35 -11.68
CA ASP A 208 8.35 -8.43 -13.15
C ASP A 208 7.05 -9.07 -13.63
N ASN A 209 6.51 -10.02 -12.89
CA ASN A 209 5.16 -10.53 -13.07
C ASN A 209 4.23 -9.97 -11.98
N LYS A 210 3.38 -9.01 -12.35
CA LYS A 210 2.48 -8.33 -11.42
C LYS A 210 1.49 -9.26 -10.72
N LYS A 211 1.01 -10.32 -11.38
CA LYS A 211 0.04 -11.26 -10.79
C LYS A 211 0.74 -12.08 -9.70
N LYS A 212 1.90 -12.65 -10.02
CA LYS A 212 2.71 -13.37 -9.04
C LYS A 212 3.11 -12.48 -7.85
N ALA A 213 3.58 -11.26 -8.12
CA ALA A 213 3.95 -10.31 -7.08
C ALA A 213 2.82 -10.02 -6.09
N ARG A 214 1.59 -9.87 -6.59
CA ARG A 214 0.40 -9.65 -5.74
C ARG A 214 0.12 -10.84 -4.84
N ILE A 215 0.01 -12.03 -5.42
CA ILE A 215 -0.25 -13.26 -4.66
C ILE A 215 0.84 -13.47 -3.60
N ASN A 216 2.11 -13.41 -4.00
CA ASN A 216 3.22 -13.64 -3.09
C ASN A 216 3.28 -12.60 -1.96
N CYS A 217 3.05 -11.32 -2.27
CA CYS A 217 3.06 -10.26 -1.27
C CYS A 217 1.90 -10.40 -0.29
N ILE A 218 0.69 -10.70 -0.77
CA ILE A 218 -0.50 -10.86 0.10
C ILE A 218 -0.34 -12.10 0.98
N SER A 219 0.05 -13.24 0.41
CA SER A 219 0.28 -14.46 1.17
C SER A 219 1.37 -14.27 2.23
N HIS A 220 2.48 -13.58 1.88
CA HIS A 220 3.51 -13.26 2.86
C HIS A 220 3.00 -12.29 3.94
N LEU A 221 2.20 -11.28 3.58
CA LEU A 221 1.62 -10.36 4.56
C LEU A 221 0.78 -11.09 5.60
N LEU A 222 -0.10 -11.99 5.16
CA LEU A 222 -0.92 -12.82 6.04
C LEU A 222 -0.06 -13.71 6.95
N SER A 223 1.04 -14.26 6.44
CA SER A 223 1.96 -15.06 7.25
C SER A 223 2.75 -14.28 8.30
N GLN A 224 2.84 -12.94 8.18
CA GLN A 224 3.51 -12.09 9.16
C GLN A 224 2.62 -11.67 10.33
N ILE A 225 1.33 -11.92 10.25
CA ILE A 225 0.36 -11.51 11.26
C ILE A 225 -0.26 -12.78 11.84
N GLU A 226 -0.01 -13.02 13.12
CA GLU A 226 -0.68 -14.11 13.83
C GLU A 226 -2.12 -13.65 14.14
N TYR A 227 -3.09 -14.17 13.40
CA TYR A 227 -4.52 -13.88 13.59
C TYR A 227 -5.32 -15.16 13.73
N GLU A 228 -6.45 -15.06 14.41
CA GLU A 228 -7.40 -16.13 14.64
C GLU A 228 -8.75 -15.74 14.04
N GLU A 229 -9.58 -16.71 13.73
CA GLU A 229 -10.94 -16.48 13.28
C GLU A 229 -11.77 -15.87 14.41
N VAL A 230 -12.45 -14.76 14.12
CA VAL A 230 -13.35 -14.08 15.09
C VAL A 230 -14.73 -14.74 14.98
N GLU A 231 -15.23 -15.23 16.10
CA GLU A 231 -16.59 -15.80 16.16
C GLU A 231 -17.64 -14.69 15.97
N HIS A 232 -18.51 -14.87 15.00
CA HIS A 232 -19.63 -13.98 14.76
C HIS A 232 -20.94 -14.66 15.21
N PRO A 233 -21.84 -13.94 15.92
CA PRO A 233 -23.16 -14.47 16.21
C PRO A 233 -23.95 -14.70 14.90
N GLU A 234 -24.75 -15.77 14.86
CA GLU A 234 -25.65 -15.99 13.72
C GLU A 234 -26.56 -14.78 13.52
N VAL A 235 -26.48 -14.18 12.34
CA VAL A 235 -27.32 -13.04 11.97
C VAL A 235 -28.57 -13.54 11.25
N THR A 236 -29.71 -13.48 11.92
CA THR A 236 -31.01 -13.68 11.28
C THR A 236 -31.57 -12.34 10.79
N LEU A 237 -31.78 -12.23 9.49
CA LEU A 237 -32.39 -11.03 8.94
C LEU A 237 -33.86 -10.90 9.40
N PRO A 238 -34.27 -9.78 9.97
CA PRO A 238 -35.65 -9.59 10.37
C PRO A 238 -36.57 -9.54 9.14
N GLU A 239 -37.78 -10.05 9.30
CA GLU A 239 -38.79 -9.88 8.25
C GLU A 239 -39.11 -8.41 8.03
N ARG A 240 -39.27 -8.01 6.75
CA ARG A 240 -39.63 -6.65 6.43
C ARG A 240 -41.07 -6.37 6.81
N VAL A 241 -41.29 -5.56 7.83
CA VAL A 241 -42.65 -5.09 8.18
C VAL A 241 -43.17 -4.17 7.07
N GLN A 242 -44.20 -4.63 6.35
CA GLN A 242 -44.93 -3.78 5.40
C GLN A 242 -45.75 -2.79 6.19
N GLN A 243 -45.30 -1.55 6.27
CA GLN A 243 -46.15 -0.46 6.77
C GLN A 243 -47.19 -0.13 5.69
N GLN A 244 -48.44 -0.44 5.94
CA GLN A 244 -49.58 0.05 5.15
C GLN A 244 -49.70 1.56 5.42
N ASN A 245 -49.67 2.35 4.35
CA ASN A 245 -49.78 3.83 4.34
C ASN A 245 -48.53 4.61 4.78
N THR A 246 -47.53 4.63 3.94
CA THR A 246 -46.65 5.80 3.88
C THR A 246 -47.07 6.67 2.71
N ASP A 247 -47.58 7.88 2.99
CA ASP A 247 -47.80 8.93 2.00
C ASP A 247 -46.44 9.38 1.41
N ARG A 248 -45.87 8.52 0.59
CA ARG A 248 -44.63 8.87 -0.11
C ARG A 248 -44.96 9.82 -1.28
N PRO A 249 -44.18 10.87 -1.44
CA PRO A 249 -44.38 11.77 -2.57
C PRO A 249 -44.20 11.01 -3.91
N PRO A 250 -44.89 11.45 -4.98
CA PRO A 250 -44.82 10.80 -6.28
C PRO A 250 -43.38 10.80 -6.81
N ARG A 251 -43.04 9.74 -7.53
CA ARG A 251 -41.69 9.55 -8.07
C ARG A 251 -41.20 10.72 -8.92
N SER A 252 -42.14 11.44 -9.54
CA SER A 252 -41.89 12.59 -10.43
C SER A 252 -41.23 13.81 -9.74
N ILE A 253 -41.28 13.92 -8.42
CA ILE A 253 -40.62 15.03 -7.71
C ILE A 253 -39.12 14.81 -7.48
N TYR A 254 -38.59 13.62 -7.79
CA TYR A 254 -37.16 13.30 -7.61
C TYR A 254 -36.43 13.37 -8.94
N ASN A 255 -35.18 13.80 -8.88
CA ASN A 255 -34.27 13.72 -10.02
C ASN A 255 -33.64 12.33 -10.05
N TYR A 256 -33.96 11.55 -11.05
CA TYR A 256 -33.35 10.23 -11.25
C TYR A 256 -32.22 10.31 -12.26
N VAL A 257 -31.17 9.52 -12.01
CA VAL A 257 -30.14 9.31 -13.01
C VAL A 257 -30.76 8.59 -14.18
N PRO A 258 -30.57 9.09 -15.44
CA PRO A 258 -31.09 8.42 -16.60
C PRO A 258 -30.54 7.01 -16.77
N GLU A 259 -31.39 6.10 -17.17
CA GLU A 259 -30.96 4.75 -17.56
C GLU A 259 -30.37 4.83 -18.98
N ILE A 260 -29.13 4.34 -19.13
CA ILE A 260 -28.38 4.36 -20.39
C ILE A 260 -27.97 2.97 -20.87
N LEU A 261 -28.33 1.91 -20.14
CA LEU A 261 -28.12 0.49 -20.47
C LEU A 261 -29.45 -0.22 -20.59
#